data_c2dc17b61474aa71455a5b92d4ac265b
#
_entry.id   c2dc17b61474aa71455a5b92d4ac265b
#
_cell.length_a   1.000
_cell.length_b   1.000
_cell.length_c   1.000
_cell.angle_alpha   90.00
_cell.angle_beta   90.00
_cell.angle_gamma   90.00
#
_symmetry.space_group_name_H-M   'P 1'
#
loop_
_entity.id
_entity.type
_entity.pdbx_description
1 polymer ?
#
loop_
_entity_poly.entity_id
_entity_poly.type
_entity_poly.pdbx_seq_one_letter_code
_entity_poly.pdbx_strand_id
1 'polypeptide(L)'
;MADRNLRDLLAPWVPNAPERTLREMTLDSRIAASGDLFVAVSGHQADGRRYIPQAIAQGVAAVIAEAKDEAADGEIREMHGVPVIYLSQLNERLSALAGRFYHQPSEGLKLIGVTGTNGKTTTTQLLAQWAQLLGETAAVMGTVGNGLLGKVVPTENTTGSAV
;
A
#
# COMPACT_ATOMS: atom_id res chain seq x y z
N MET A 1 -4.75 18.87 4.93
CA MET A 1 -4.60 17.65 4.13
C MET A 1 -5.83 17.56 3.23
N ALA A 2 -5.63 17.36 1.93
CA ALA A 2 -6.77 17.04 1.08
C ALA A 2 -7.39 15.75 1.58
N ASP A 3 -8.69 15.77 1.87
CA ASP A 3 -9.41 14.59 2.32
C ASP A 3 -9.35 13.55 1.21
N ARG A 4 -8.78 12.39 1.51
CA ARG A 4 -8.71 11.27 0.59
C ARG A 4 -10.10 10.69 0.42
N ASN A 5 -10.58 10.64 -0.81
CA ASN A 5 -11.93 10.20 -1.15
C ASN A 5 -11.89 8.89 -1.93
N LEU A 6 -12.72 7.93 -1.54
CA LEU A 6 -12.80 6.62 -2.18
C LEU A 6 -13.16 6.70 -3.68
N ARG A 7 -14.10 7.57 -4.05
CA ARG A 7 -14.50 7.74 -5.45
C ARG A 7 -13.34 8.27 -6.29
N ASP A 8 -12.62 9.26 -5.81
CA ASP A 8 -11.48 9.83 -6.52
C ASP A 8 -10.34 8.82 -6.63
N LEU A 9 -10.11 8.04 -5.58
CA LEU A 9 -9.11 6.97 -5.58
C LEU A 9 -9.40 5.91 -6.64
N LEU A 10 -10.64 5.48 -6.74
CA LEU A 10 -11.07 4.40 -7.64
C LEU A 10 -11.54 4.85 -9.02
N ALA A 11 -11.53 6.15 -9.30
CA ALA A 11 -12.04 6.70 -10.56
C ALA A 11 -11.53 6.01 -11.83
N PRO A 12 -10.24 5.59 -11.95
CA PRO A 12 -9.75 4.88 -13.13
C PRO A 12 -10.35 3.48 -13.33
N TRP A 13 -10.82 2.84 -12.26
CA TRP A 13 -11.30 1.44 -12.30
C TRP A 13 -12.79 1.33 -12.02
N VAL A 14 -13.31 2.09 -11.06
CA VAL A 14 -14.70 2.05 -10.61
C VAL A 14 -15.21 3.49 -10.44
N PRO A 15 -15.59 4.16 -11.53
CA PRO A 15 -16.00 5.58 -11.48
C PRO A 15 -17.31 5.83 -10.70
N ASN A 16 -18.09 4.79 -10.49
CA ASN A 16 -19.35 4.84 -9.73
C ASN A 16 -19.18 4.43 -8.25
N ALA A 17 -17.96 4.35 -7.75
CA ALA A 17 -17.71 4.07 -6.34
C ALA A 17 -18.37 5.15 -5.44
N PRO A 18 -18.89 4.76 -4.26
CA PRO A 18 -19.48 5.73 -3.34
C PRO A 18 -18.44 6.70 -2.79
N GLU A 19 -18.89 7.87 -2.40
CA GLU A 19 -18.03 8.83 -1.72
C GLU A 19 -17.84 8.41 -0.26
N ARG A 20 -16.59 8.29 0.16
CA ARG A 20 -16.19 8.05 1.55
C ARG A 20 -14.86 8.74 1.80
N THR A 21 -14.76 9.45 2.90
CA THR A 21 -13.49 10.01 3.37
C THR A 21 -12.63 8.90 3.97
N LEU A 22 -11.38 8.80 3.53
CA LEU A 22 -10.43 7.78 3.95
C LEU A 22 -9.31 8.41 4.77
N ARG A 23 -8.94 7.77 5.89
CA ARG A 23 -7.85 8.22 6.76
C ARG A 23 -6.50 7.63 6.33
N GLU A 24 -6.34 6.33 6.49
CA GLU A 24 -5.15 5.57 6.12
C GLU A 24 -5.53 4.35 5.30
N MET A 25 -4.54 3.76 4.63
CA MET A 25 -4.69 2.50 3.90
C MET A 25 -3.91 1.41 4.63
N THR A 26 -4.50 0.23 4.78
CA THR A 26 -3.83 -0.92 5.41
C THR A 26 -4.20 -2.24 4.74
N LEU A 27 -3.25 -3.16 4.73
CA LEU A 27 -3.44 -4.57 4.36
C LEU A 27 -3.66 -5.47 5.58
N ASP A 28 -3.48 -4.95 6.78
CA ASP A 28 -3.56 -5.70 8.03
C ASP A 28 -4.80 -5.33 8.82
N SER A 29 -5.76 -6.28 8.89
CA SER A 29 -7.00 -6.08 9.63
C SER A 29 -6.80 -5.89 11.14
N ARG A 30 -5.66 -6.31 11.69
CA ARG A 30 -5.37 -6.20 13.13
C ARG A 30 -5.08 -4.76 13.55
N ILE A 31 -4.52 -3.97 12.64
CA ILE A 31 -4.17 -2.56 12.88
C ILE A 31 -5.16 -1.58 12.24
N ALA A 32 -6.13 -2.08 11.48
CA ALA A 32 -7.16 -1.26 10.88
C ALA A 32 -7.94 -0.47 11.96
N ALA A 33 -8.18 0.79 11.71
CA ALA A 33 -8.85 1.69 12.64
C ALA A 33 -10.05 2.39 11.98
N SER A 34 -10.83 3.09 12.78
CA SER A 34 -12.00 3.83 12.29
C SER A 34 -11.59 4.84 11.20
N GLY A 35 -12.29 4.81 10.09
CA GLY A 35 -12.06 5.69 8.94
C GLY A 35 -10.99 5.21 7.95
N ASP A 36 -10.32 4.09 8.22
CA ASP A 36 -9.30 3.53 7.32
C ASP A 36 -9.91 2.84 6.09
N LEU A 37 -9.09 2.68 5.07
CA LEU A 37 -9.33 1.80 3.93
C LEU A 37 -8.61 0.47 4.16
N PHE A 38 -9.35 -0.62 4.24
CA PHE A 38 -8.78 -1.96 4.29
C PHE A 38 -8.69 -2.56 2.89
N VAL A 39 -7.51 -3.08 2.52
CA VAL A 39 -7.28 -3.71 1.22
C VAL A 39 -7.06 -5.22 1.43
N ALA A 40 -8.03 -6.00 0.99
CA ALA A 40 -8.07 -7.45 1.17
C ALA A 40 -7.55 -8.17 -0.08
N VAL A 41 -6.24 -8.36 -0.15
CA VAL A 41 -5.60 -9.10 -1.25
C VAL A 41 -5.63 -10.61 -1.00
N SER A 42 -5.72 -11.38 -2.08
CA SER A 42 -5.52 -12.83 -2.04
C SER A 42 -4.03 -13.13 -2.18
N GLY A 43 -3.36 -13.35 -1.05
CA GLY A 43 -1.94 -13.68 -1.01
C GLY A 43 -1.66 -15.19 -1.12
N HIS A 44 -0.39 -15.55 -1.28
CA HIS A 44 0.03 -16.96 -1.36
C HIS A 44 -0.13 -17.73 -0.04
N GLN A 45 -0.01 -17.04 1.10
CA GLN A 45 -0.06 -17.67 2.43
C GLN A 45 -1.38 -17.42 3.15
N ALA A 46 -2.05 -16.31 2.86
CA ALA A 46 -3.31 -15.94 3.49
C ALA A 46 -4.20 -15.19 2.51
N ASP A 47 -5.50 -15.41 2.64
CA ASP A 47 -6.51 -14.67 1.89
C ASP A 47 -7.07 -13.55 2.77
N GLY A 48 -6.70 -12.31 2.45
CA GLY A 48 -7.13 -11.12 3.18
C GLY A 48 -8.64 -10.94 3.24
N ARG A 49 -9.40 -11.53 2.30
CA ARG A 49 -10.86 -11.45 2.26
C ARG A 49 -11.52 -12.09 3.48
N ARG A 50 -10.87 -13.06 4.11
CA ARG A 50 -11.35 -13.70 5.35
C ARG A 50 -11.42 -12.73 6.54
N TYR A 51 -10.66 -11.64 6.47
CA TYR A 51 -10.54 -10.65 7.55
C TYR A 51 -11.42 -9.42 7.32
N ILE A 52 -12.21 -9.37 6.24
CA ILE A 52 -13.13 -8.27 5.96
C ILE A 52 -14.11 -8.04 7.12
N PRO A 53 -14.77 -9.07 7.69
CA PRO A 53 -15.66 -8.86 8.83
C PRO A 53 -14.97 -8.23 10.05
N GLN A 54 -13.72 -8.63 10.31
CA GLN A 54 -12.93 -8.06 11.40
C GLN A 54 -12.61 -6.58 11.16
N ALA A 55 -12.19 -6.22 9.95
CA ALA A 55 -11.91 -4.84 9.58
C ALA A 55 -13.17 -3.95 9.69
N ILE A 56 -14.31 -4.45 9.24
CA ILE A 56 -15.59 -3.76 9.36
C ILE A 56 -15.98 -3.56 10.84
N ALA A 57 -15.77 -4.55 11.68
CA ALA A 57 -16.00 -4.43 13.13
C ALA A 57 -15.12 -3.38 13.81
N GLN A 58 -13.95 -3.10 13.24
CA GLN A 58 -13.05 -2.03 13.70
C GLN A 58 -13.40 -0.64 13.17
N GLY A 59 -14.41 -0.54 12.31
CA GLY A 59 -14.94 0.76 11.86
C GLY A 59 -14.26 1.31 10.61
N VAL A 60 -13.68 0.50 9.75
CA VAL A 60 -13.11 0.96 8.48
C VAL A 60 -14.17 1.67 7.64
N ALA A 61 -13.77 2.70 6.89
CA ALA A 61 -14.66 3.48 6.04
C ALA A 61 -15.05 2.75 4.76
N ALA A 62 -14.14 1.93 4.23
CA ALA A 62 -14.33 1.15 3.01
C ALA A 62 -13.39 -0.06 2.97
N VAL A 63 -13.73 -1.00 2.10
CA VAL A 63 -12.91 -2.19 1.80
C VAL A 63 -12.72 -2.29 0.28
N ILE A 64 -11.51 -2.57 -0.16
CA ILE A 64 -11.20 -3.02 -1.53
C ILE A 64 -10.76 -4.47 -1.42
N ALA A 65 -11.40 -5.36 -2.17
CA ALA A 65 -11.17 -6.80 -2.08
C ALA A 65 -10.83 -7.39 -3.45
N GLU A 66 -10.07 -8.48 -3.45
CA GLU A 66 -9.82 -9.27 -4.66
C GLU A 66 -11.12 -9.87 -5.22
N ALA A 67 -11.39 -9.65 -6.50
CA ALA A 67 -12.59 -10.12 -7.20
C ALA A 67 -12.49 -11.58 -7.69
N LYS A 68 -11.64 -12.39 -7.08
CA LYS A 68 -11.41 -13.76 -7.50
C LYS A 68 -12.58 -14.66 -7.08
N ASP A 69 -13.19 -15.36 -8.05
CA ASP A 69 -14.20 -16.41 -7.90
C ASP A 69 -15.53 -16.01 -7.20
N GLU A 70 -15.58 -14.90 -6.49
CA GLU A 70 -16.75 -14.53 -5.68
C GLU A 70 -17.51 -13.30 -6.19
N ALA A 71 -16.84 -12.46 -6.98
CA ALA A 71 -17.41 -11.21 -7.47
C ALA A 71 -16.79 -10.78 -8.79
N ALA A 72 -17.53 -10.00 -9.56
CA ALA A 72 -17.04 -9.40 -10.80
C ALA A 72 -16.09 -8.22 -10.54
N ASP A 73 -15.17 -7.98 -11.48
CA ASP A 73 -14.31 -6.79 -11.44
C ASP A 73 -15.16 -5.51 -11.44
N GLY A 74 -14.95 -4.65 -10.45
CA GLY A 74 -15.73 -3.42 -10.27
C GLY A 74 -17.05 -3.59 -9.53
N GLU A 75 -17.38 -4.78 -9.05
CA GLU A 75 -18.61 -5.00 -8.27
C GLU A 75 -18.53 -4.27 -6.94
N ILE A 76 -19.63 -3.62 -6.58
CA ILE A 76 -19.79 -2.91 -5.31
C ILE A 76 -20.83 -3.63 -4.47
N ARG A 77 -20.44 -4.04 -3.27
CA ARG A 77 -21.34 -4.59 -2.26
C ARG A 77 -21.31 -3.71 -1.01
N GLU A 78 -22.32 -3.85 -0.17
CA GLU A 78 -22.35 -3.19 1.13
C GLU A 78 -22.47 -4.24 2.23
N MET A 79 -21.61 -4.15 3.23
CA MET A 79 -21.61 -5.01 4.41
C MET A 79 -21.66 -4.10 5.65
N HIS A 80 -22.77 -4.18 6.41
CA HIS A 80 -22.96 -3.37 7.62
C HIS A 80 -22.75 -1.86 7.40
N GLY A 81 -23.21 -1.33 6.26
CA GLY A 81 -23.04 0.07 5.89
C GLY A 81 -21.66 0.45 5.33
N VAL A 82 -20.75 -0.50 5.21
CA VAL A 82 -19.42 -0.30 4.66
C VAL A 82 -19.36 -0.78 3.21
N PRO A 83 -18.98 0.08 2.24
CA PRO A 83 -18.84 -0.32 0.85
C PRO A 83 -17.63 -1.27 0.70
N VAL A 84 -17.86 -2.37 0.01
CA VAL A 84 -16.84 -3.35 -0.38
C VAL A 84 -16.76 -3.36 -1.91
N ILE A 85 -15.64 -2.91 -2.45
CA ILE A 85 -15.40 -2.81 -3.89
C ILE A 85 -14.46 -3.94 -4.30
N TYR A 86 -14.88 -4.73 -5.29
CA TYR A 86 -14.10 -5.85 -5.79
C TYR A 86 -13.31 -5.45 -7.04
N LEU A 87 -12.00 -5.68 -7.01
CA LEU A 87 -11.10 -5.48 -8.14
C LEU A 87 -10.35 -6.76 -8.47
N SER A 88 -10.31 -7.13 -9.74
CA SER A 88 -9.47 -8.23 -10.21
C SER A 88 -8.00 -7.82 -10.25
N GLN A 89 -7.09 -8.78 -10.14
CA GLN A 89 -5.65 -8.54 -10.19
C GLN A 89 -5.19 -7.47 -9.18
N LEU A 90 -5.73 -7.51 -7.98
CA LEU A 90 -5.51 -6.48 -6.97
C LEU A 90 -4.03 -6.36 -6.58
N ASN A 91 -3.29 -7.47 -6.53
CA ASN A 91 -1.85 -7.46 -6.28
C ASN A 91 -1.07 -6.64 -7.33
N GLU A 92 -1.47 -6.70 -8.59
CA GLU A 92 -0.82 -5.95 -9.67
C GLU A 92 -1.22 -4.47 -9.62
N ARG A 93 -2.44 -4.18 -9.18
CA ARG A 93 -2.97 -2.81 -9.06
C ARG A 93 -2.60 -2.11 -7.75
N LEU A 94 -2.07 -2.85 -6.78
CA LEU A 94 -1.80 -2.34 -5.43
C LEU A 94 -0.84 -1.14 -5.43
N SER A 95 0.22 -1.19 -6.23
CA SER A 95 1.18 -0.09 -6.35
C SER A 95 0.55 1.17 -6.95
N ALA A 96 -0.28 1.02 -7.98
CA ALA A 96 -0.99 2.15 -8.58
C ALA A 96 -2.03 2.73 -7.60
N LEU A 97 -2.73 1.87 -6.86
CA LEU A 97 -3.70 2.27 -5.85
C LEU A 97 -3.04 3.05 -4.72
N ALA A 98 -1.95 2.53 -4.17
CA ALA A 98 -1.17 3.21 -3.13
C ALA A 98 -0.56 4.52 -3.63
N GLY A 99 -0.03 4.53 -4.86
CA GLY A 99 0.48 5.74 -5.49
C GLY A 99 -0.57 6.84 -5.56
N ARG A 100 -1.78 6.52 -5.99
CA ARG A 100 -2.90 7.48 -6.00
C ARG A 100 -3.29 7.91 -4.58
N PHE A 101 -3.37 6.98 -3.64
CA PHE A 101 -3.74 7.27 -2.26
C PHE A 101 -2.76 8.23 -1.58
N TYR A 102 -1.46 8.06 -1.81
CA TYR A 102 -0.39 8.87 -1.23
C TYR A 102 0.09 9.99 -2.15
N HIS A 103 -0.63 10.31 -3.24
CA HIS A 103 -0.31 11.38 -4.19
C HIS A 103 1.06 11.21 -4.88
N GLN A 104 1.36 9.99 -5.37
CA GLN A 104 2.54 9.66 -6.17
C GLN A 104 3.86 10.11 -5.51
N PRO A 105 4.18 9.69 -4.28
CA PRO A 105 5.35 10.19 -3.56
C PRO A 105 6.67 9.85 -4.26
N SER A 106 6.71 8.80 -5.09
CA SER A 106 7.89 8.39 -5.83
C SER A 106 8.23 9.29 -7.03
N GLU A 107 7.29 10.09 -7.54
CA GLU A 107 7.56 10.99 -8.67
C GLU A 107 8.60 12.07 -8.34
N GLY A 108 8.70 12.46 -7.07
CA GLY A 108 9.68 13.41 -6.58
C GLY A 108 11.04 12.81 -6.18
N LEU A 109 11.23 11.50 -6.34
CA LEU A 109 12.41 10.80 -5.86
C LEU A 109 13.31 10.36 -7.02
N LYS A 110 14.63 10.44 -6.79
CA LYS A 110 15.62 9.77 -7.63
C LYS A 110 15.85 8.37 -7.07
N LEU A 111 15.50 7.34 -7.83
CA LEU A 111 15.62 5.94 -7.42
C LEU A 111 16.83 5.28 -8.08
N ILE A 112 17.64 4.60 -7.28
CA ILE A 112 18.77 3.79 -7.74
C ILE A 112 18.55 2.36 -7.28
N GLY A 113 18.37 1.45 -8.23
CA GLY A 113 18.26 0.02 -7.98
C GLY A 113 19.61 -0.68 -8.07
N VAL A 114 19.92 -1.52 -7.09
CA VAL A 114 21.15 -2.34 -7.06
C VAL A 114 20.74 -3.80 -7.02
N THR A 115 21.22 -4.56 -8.02
CA THR A 115 20.97 -6.00 -8.12
C THR A 115 22.28 -6.78 -8.19
N GLY A 116 22.22 -8.06 -7.90
CA GLY A 116 23.38 -8.95 -7.94
C GLY A 116 23.32 -10.01 -6.83
N THR A 117 24.29 -10.91 -6.82
CA THR A 117 24.39 -11.99 -5.84
C THR A 117 25.10 -11.56 -4.55
N ASN A 118 26.03 -10.60 -4.63
CA ASN A 118 26.84 -10.12 -3.51
C ASN A 118 27.01 -8.59 -3.59
N GLY A 119 27.22 -7.97 -2.43
CA GLY A 119 27.60 -6.56 -2.32
C GLY A 119 26.45 -5.56 -2.50
N LYS A 120 25.20 -6.00 -2.63
CA LYS A 120 24.04 -5.10 -2.78
C LYS A 120 23.89 -4.15 -1.59
N THR A 121 23.89 -4.68 -0.38
CA THR A 121 23.75 -3.88 0.84
C THR A 121 24.91 -2.89 0.99
N THR A 122 26.14 -3.34 0.80
CA THR A 122 27.33 -2.47 0.88
C THR A 122 27.26 -1.35 -0.16
N THR A 123 26.93 -1.67 -1.40
CA THR A 123 26.83 -0.69 -2.48
C THR A 123 25.73 0.35 -2.21
N THR A 124 24.55 -0.06 -1.76
CA THR A 124 23.46 0.86 -1.43
C THR A 124 23.82 1.79 -0.28
N GLN A 125 24.48 1.27 0.75
CA GLN A 125 24.94 2.08 1.88
C GLN A 125 26.00 3.10 1.47
N LEU A 126 26.96 2.71 0.65
CA LEU A 126 28.00 3.63 0.14
C LEU A 126 27.42 4.72 -0.76
N LEU A 127 26.48 4.36 -1.65
CA LEU A 127 25.81 5.35 -2.51
C LEU A 127 24.98 6.35 -1.68
N ALA A 128 24.27 5.87 -0.66
CA ALA A 128 23.51 6.73 0.23
C ALA A 128 24.41 7.70 1.04
N GLN A 129 25.54 7.19 1.55
CA GLN A 129 26.55 8.03 2.23
C GLN A 129 27.14 9.07 1.29
N TRP A 130 27.46 8.69 0.06
CA TRP A 130 27.97 9.62 -0.94
C TRP A 130 26.97 10.71 -1.28
N ALA A 131 25.70 10.34 -1.54
CA ALA A 131 24.64 11.32 -1.78
C ALA A 131 24.51 12.31 -0.60
N GLN A 132 24.56 11.81 0.64
CA GLN A 132 24.49 12.64 1.84
C GLN A 132 25.69 13.63 1.94
N LEU A 133 26.89 13.17 1.59
CA LEU A 133 28.08 14.03 1.55
C LEU A 133 27.96 15.14 0.47
N LEU A 134 27.20 14.90 -0.58
CA LEU A 134 26.89 15.89 -1.61
C LEU A 134 25.72 16.81 -1.23
N GLY A 135 25.16 16.69 -0.03
CA GLY A 135 24.08 17.53 0.48
C GLY A 135 22.68 17.03 0.14
N GLU A 136 22.54 15.83 -0.41
CA GLU A 136 21.25 15.23 -0.72
C GLU A 136 20.71 14.45 0.48
N THR A 137 19.39 14.38 0.62
CA THR A 137 18.74 13.48 1.59
C THR A 137 18.64 12.10 0.97
N ALA A 138 19.22 11.10 1.62
CA ALA A 138 19.25 9.73 1.12
C ALA A 138 18.53 8.77 2.08
N ALA A 139 17.82 7.81 1.51
CA ALA A 139 17.22 6.68 2.19
C ALA A 139 17.64 5.38 1.52
N VAL A 140 17.61 4.28 2.26
CA VAL A 140 17.92 2.94 1.79
C VAL A 140 16.77 1.98 2.03
N MET A 141 16.65 0.98 1.20
CA MET A 141 15.71 -0.13 1.35
C MET A 141 16.44 -1.44 1.05
N GLY A 142 16.42 -2.38 1.96
CA GLY A 142 17.12 -3.64 1.78
C GLY A 142 17.01 -4.59 2.98
N THR A 143 17.86 -5.59 3.03
CA THR A 143 17.84 -6.63 4.07
C THR A 143 18.12 -6.11 5.49
N VAL A 144 18.81 -4.99 5.62
CA VAL A 144 19.09 -4.35 6.91
C VAL A 144 17.91 -3.56 7.45
N GLY A 145 16.97 -3.22 6.58
CA GLY A 145 15.80 -2.43 6.90
C GLY A 145 15.57 -1.30 5.90
N ASN A 146 14.64 -0.43 6.23
CA ASN A 146 14.22 0.69 5.39
C ASN A 146 14.29 2.00 6.18
N GLY A 147 14.61 3.08 5.52
CA GLY A 147 14.54 4.41 6.10
C GLY A 147 15.66 5.35 5.66
N LEU A 148 15.63 6.55 6.21
CA LEU A 148 16.68 7.55 6.01
C LEU A 148 18.02 7.02 6.53
N LEU A 149 19.10 7.36 5.85
CA LEU A 149 20.44 7.01 6.28
C LEU A 149 20.70 7.52 7.71
N GLY A 150 21.12 6.62 8.60
CA GLY A 150 21.27 6.89 10.03
C GLY A 150 19.99 6.67 10.88
N LYS A 151 18.84 6.40 10.24
CA LYS A 151 17.56 6.11 10.90
C LYS A 151 16.85 4.91 10.28
N VAL A 152 17.62 3.91 9.87
CA VAL A 152 17.10 2.69 9.24
C VAL A 152 16.39 1.83 10.28
N VAL A 153 15.16 1.44 10.00
CA VAL A 153 14.34 0.57 10.85
C VAL A 153 14.32 -0.82 10.23
N PRO A 154 14.62 -1.88 10.99
CA PRO A 154 14.52 -3.26 10.52
C PRO A 154 13.10 -3.58 10.05
N THR A 155 13.00 -4.35 8.97
CA THR A 155 11.72 -4.79 8.38
C THR A 155 11.74 -6.31 8.17
N GLU A 156 10.56 -6.92 8.18
CA GLU A 156 10.44 -8.38 7.96
C GLU A 156 10.82 -8.79 6.54
N ASN A 157 10.63 -7.90 5.57
CA ASN A 157 10.90 -8.14 4.16
C ASN A 157 11.96 -7.17 3.62
N THR A 158 12.80 -7.65 2.72
CA THR A 158 13.80 -6.84 2.01
C THR A 158 13.17 -5.71 1.20
N THR A 159 12.03 -6.00 0.58
CA THR A 159 11.21 -5.02 -0.13
C THR A 159 9.91 -4.83 0.63
N GLY A 160 9.60 -3.60 1.00
CA GLY A 160 8.33 -3.26 1.64
C GLY A 160 7.14 -3.49 0.71
N SER A 161 5.94 -3.55 1.29
CA SER A 161 4.71 -3.53 0.49
C SER A 161 4.49 -2.11 -0.08
N ALA A 162 3.57 -1.98 -1.04
CA ALA A 162 3.19 -0.67 -1.58
C ALA A 162 2.33 0.15 -0.58
N VAL A 163 1.88 -0.50 0.50
CA VAL A 163 1.02 0.07 1.57
C VAL A 163 1.69 -0.11 2.91
#